data_fc67dba85048df9b008470e3f3c6ace3
#
_entry.id   fc67dba85048df9b008470e3f3c6ace3
#
_cell.length_a   1.000
_cell.length_b   1.000
_cell.length_c   1.000
_cell.angle_alpha   90.00
_cell.angle_beta   90.00
_cell.angle_gamma   90.00
#
_symmetry.space_group_name_H-M   'P 1'
#
loop_
_entity.id
_entity.type
_entity.pdbx_description
1 polymer ?
#
loop_
_entity_poly.entity_id
_entity_poly.type
_entity_poly.pdbx_seq_one_letter_code
_entity_poly.pdbx_strand_id
1 'polypeptide(L)'
;ADKYLFNSDQYDEQGNRLSTNMETNGRFHTDWLNMIYPRLKVARDFLKEDGAIFISIDDHEVENLRKICDEIFGVTNFTGCIVLQTATDNNPRQINTEHEYILCYCKNKDAQENWYADSDKAKLIQEKYIELKDEYQNDISTIKLKLREWIKQNKKELKGVTHYDNVDSKGVFHDGDIANTTFGGYKYNVIHPITKKVCKIPEKGFRYPEETMKSMIANDDIMFGADETTLIKPKKRLEN
;
A
#
# COMPACT_ATOMS: atom_id res chain seq x y z
N ALA A 1 -25.61 1.01 15.03
CA ALA A 1 -26.61 -0.03 15.35
C ALA A 1 -27.46 0.36 16.56
N ASP A 2 -26.88 0.74 17.70
CA ASP A 2 -27.62 0.97 18.95
C ASP A 2 -28.58 2.17 18.90
N LYS A 3 -28.23 3.26 18.22
CA LYS A 3 -29.14 4.41 18.02
C LYS A 3 -30.33 4.08 17.11
N TYR A 4 -30.15 3.21 16.14
CA TYR A 4 -31.22 2.77 15.25
C TYR A 4 -32.22 1.89 16.00
N LEU A 5 -31.73 1.00 16.84
CA LEU A 5 -32.55 0.13 17.68
C LEU A 5 -33.35 0.91 18.74
N PHE A 6 -32.74 1.95 19.32
CA PHE A 6 -33.41 2.84 20.28
C PHE A 6 -34.58 3.63 19.64
N ASN A 7 -34.42 4.04 18.38
CA ASN A 7 -35.45 4.82 17.65
C ASN A 7 -36.50 3.95 16.97
N SER A 8 -36.44 2.61 17.07
CA SER A 8 -37.36 1.69 16.38
C SER A 8 -38.38 1.04 17.30
N ASP A 9 -38.58 1.54 18.53
CA ASP A 9 -39.52 1.04 19.54
C ASP A 9 -39.44 -0.48 19.79
N GLN A 10 -38.23 -1.04 19.72
CA GLN A 10 -38.01 -2.49 19.86
C GLN A 10 -37.67 -2.91 21.31
N TYR A 11 -38.36 -2.33 22.25
CA TYR A 11 -38.31 -2.73 23.67
C TYR A 11 -39.71 -3.19 24.12
N ASP A 12 -39.74 -4.22 24.97
CA ASP A 12 -40.97 -4.62 25.64
C ASP A 12 -41.35 -3.60 26.74
N GLU A 13 -42.55 -3.79 27.30
CA GLU A 13 -43.06 -2.95 28.39
C GLU A 13 -42.18 -3.02 29.66
N GLN A 14 -41.30 -4.01 29.75
CA GLN A 14 -40.33 -4.22 30.83
C GLN A 14 -38.96 -3.63 30.53
N GLY A 15 -38.78 -3.00 29.36
CA GLY A 15 -37.49 -2.40 28.93
C GLY A 15 -36.47 -3.41 28.40
N ASN A 16 -36.87 -4.66 28.13
CA ASN A 16 -36.03 -5.64 27.51
C ASN A 16 -36.06 -5.46 26.00
N ARG A 17 -34.94 -5.70 25.36
CA ARG A 17 -34.76 -5.58 23.91
C ARG A 17 -35.58 -6.68 23.20
N LEU A 18 -36.61 -6.30 22.44
CA LEU A 18 -37.54 -7.23 21.73
C LEU A 18 -36.93 -7.79 20.46
N SER A 19 -36.06 -7.07 19.84
CA SER A 19 -35.39 -7.53 18.63
C SER A 19 -33.95 -7.08 18.68
N THR A 20 -33.18 -8.07 18.76
CA THR A 20 -31.87 -7.96 18.15
C THR A 20 -32.02 -8.47 16.73
N ASN A 21 -31.17 -8.07 15.88
CA ASN A 21 -30.86 -8.75 14.66
C ASN A 21 -30.30 -10.15 15.04
N MET A 22 -31.13 -11.05 15.56
CA MET A 22 -30.70 -12.37 16.03
C MET A 22 -30.56 -13.32 14.86
N GLU A 23 -29.52 -14.15 14.86
CA GLU A 23 -29.32 -15.24 13.89
C GLU A 23 -30.54 -16.19 13.78
N THR A 24 -31.33 -16.32 14.84
CA THR A 24 -32.59 -17.10 14.86
C THR A 24 -33.74 -16.44 14.10
N ASN A 25 -33.60 -15.14 13.75
CA ASN A 25 -34.54 -14.47 12.89
C ASN A 25 -34.18 -14.78 11.44
N GLY A 26 -35.02 -15.52 10.70
CA GLY A 26 -34.81 -15.82 9.27
C GLY A 26 -34.69 -14.58 8.35
N ARG A 27 -34.78 -13.36 8.91
CA ARG A 27 -34.60 -12.08 8.23
C ARG A 27 -33.37 -11.30 8.71
N PHE A 28 -32.48 -11.91 9.47
CA PHE A 28 -31.32 -11.29 10.08
C PHE A 28 -30.51 -10.42 9.09
N HIS A 29 -30.09 -11.00 7.99
CA HIS A 29 -29.35 -10.27 6.95
C HIS A 29 -30.24 -9.27 6.18
N THR A 30 -31.51 -9.59 5.99
CA THR A 30 -32.46 -8.73 5.24
C THR A 30 -32.64 -7.38 5.92
N ASP A 31 -32.83 -7.36 7.23
CA ASP A 31 -33.05 -6.12 7.98
C ASP A 31 -31.78 -5.22 7.93
N TRP A 32 -30.61 -5.83 8.06
CA TRP A 32 -29.35 -5.10 7.90
C TRP A 32 -29.18 -4.57 6.47
N LEU A 33 -29.45 -5.38 5.46
CA LEU A 33 -29.36 -5.00 4.04
C LEU A 33 -30.32 -3.84 3.71
N ASN A 34 -31.57 -3.91 4.16
CA ASN A 34 -32.54 -2.84 3.96
C ASN A 34 -32.12 -1.52 4.61
N MET A 35 -31.39 -1.58 5.71
CA MET A 35 -30.86 -0.42 6.40
C MET A 35 -29.67 0.19 5.67
N ILE A 36 -28.72 -0.63 5.20
CA ILE A 36 -27.44 -0.17 4.65
C ILE A 36 -27.52 0.21 3.16
N TYR A 37 -28.31 -0.52 2.36
CA TYR A 37 -28.42 -0.35 0.91
C TYR A 37 -28.74 1.10 0.47
N PRO A 38 -29.81 1.75 0.97
CA PRO A 38 -30.13 3.12 0.59
C PRO A 38 -29.05 4.11 1.02
N ARG A 39 -28.36 3.87 2.13
CA ARG A 39 -27.27 4.71 2.61
C ARG A 39 -26.06 4.65 1.67
N LEU A 40 -25.73 3.46 1.19
CA LEU A 40 -24.62 3.28 0.23
C LEU A 40 -24.93 3.93 -1.12
N LYS A 41 -26.19 3.88 -1.58
CA LYS A 41 -26.60 4.62 -2.80
C LYS A 41 -26.41 6.12 -2.64
N VAL A 42 -26.86 6.69 -1.54
CA VAL A 42 -26.69 8.11 -1.25
C VAL A 42 -25.19 8.44 -1.11
N ALA A 43 -24.42 7.60 -0.40
CA ALA A 43 -22.98 7.79 -0.25
C ALA A 43 -22.26 7.83 -1.62
N ARG A 44 -22.63 6.93 -2.54
CA ARG A 44 -22.08 6.94 -3.91
C ARG A 44 -22.35 8.25 -4.64
N ASP A 45 -23.57 8.80 -4.49
CA ASP A 45 -23.95 10.05 -5.17
C ASP A 45 -23.15 11.25 -4.63
N PHE A 46 -22.79 11.24 -3.35
CA PHE A 46 -21.94 12.27 -2.73
C PHE A 46 -20.45 12.18 -3.09
N LEU A 47 -19.97 11.03 -3.56
CA LEU A 47 -18.58 10.90 -3.97
C LEU A 47 -18.29 11.73 -5.22
N LYS A 48 -17.12 12.37 -5.24
CA LYS A 48 -16.53 12.93 -6.47
C LYS A 48 -16.20 11.80 -7.44
N GLU A 49 -15.95 12.11 -8.71
CA GLU A 49 -15.57 11.11 -9.72
C GLU A 49 -14.28 10.35 -9.35
N ASP A 50 -13.33 11.04 -8.75
CA ASP A 50 -12.09 10.48 -8.18
C ASP A 50 -12.23 10.07 -6.71
N GLY A 51 -13.45 10.02 -6.16
CA GLY A 51 -13.72 9.69 -4.77
C GLY A 51 -13.69 8.20 -4.49
N ALA A 52 -13.30 7.85 -3.27
CA ALA A 52 -13.32 6.48 -2.75
C ALA A 52 -14.06 6.41 -1.42
N ILE A 53 -14.67 5.26 -1.15
CA ILE A 53 -15.34 4.93 0.10
C ILE A 53 -14.65 3.75 0.77
N PHE A 54 -14.43 3.85 2.07
CA PHE A 54 -13.92 2.78 2.92
C PHE A 54 -15.00 2.39 3.92
N ILE A 55 -15.33 1.11 3.97
CA ILE A 55 -16.43 0.60 4.77
C ILE A 55 -15.93 -0.51 5.68
N SER A 56 -15.88 -0.23 6.99
CA SER A 56 -15.50 -1.23 7.99
C SER A 56 -16.65 -2.21 8.23
N ILE A 57 -16.32 -3.48 8.34
CA ILE A 57 -17.27 -4.57 8.53
C ILE A 57 -16.58 -5.77 9.18
N ASP A 58 -17.32 -6.56 9.91
CA ASP A 58 -16.90 -7.83 10.47
C ASP A 58 -17.30 -9.05 9.61
N ASP A 59 -16.99 -10.25 10.09
CA ASP A 59 -17.28 -11.51 9.38
C ASP A 59 -18.78 -11.75 9.13
N HIS A 60 -19.68 -11.18 9.96
CA HIS A 60 -21.09 -11.50 9.88
C HIS A 60 -21.75 -11.02 8.58
N GLU A 61 -21.30 -9.87 8.06
CA GLU A 61 -21.96 -9.20 6.93
C GLU A 61 -21.02 -8.85 5.78
N VAL A 62 -19.73 -9.21 5.85
CA VAL A 62 -18.75 -8.84 4.82
C VAL A 62 -19.12 -9.32 3.42
N GLU A 63 -19.63 -10.54 3.30
CA GLU A 63 -20.05 -11.09 2.00
C GLU A 63 -21.28 -10.39 1.43
N ASN A 64 -22.26 -10.06 2.28
CA ASN A 64 -23.45 -9.34 1.90
C ASN A 64 -23.11 -7.89 1.53
N LEU A 65 -22.27 -7.23 2.32
CA LEU A 65 -21.76 -5.89 2.00
C LEU A 65 -21.04 -5.88 0.65
N ARG A 66 -20.20 -6.89 0.38
CA ARG A 66 -19.48 -6.98 -0.89
C ARG A 66 -20.45 -7.05 -2.07
N LYS A 67 -21.49 -7.89 -2.01
CA LYS A 67 -22.49 -8.05 -3.09
C LYS A 67 -23.24 -6.76 -3.37
N ILE A 68 -23.73 -6.07 -2.33
CA ILE A 68 -24.46 -4.81 -2.53
C ILE A 68 -23.55 -3.67 -2.99
N CYS A 69 -22.28 -3.63 -2.56
CA CYS A 69 -21.32 -2.66 -3.07
C CYS A 69 -20.97 -2.93 -4.54
N ASP A 70 -20.84 -4.20 -4.94
CA ASP A 70 -20.64 -4.57 -6.35
C ASP A 70 -21.82 -4.12 -7.22
N GLU A 71 -23.06 -4.19 -6.71
CA GLU A 71 -24.26 -3.69 -7.40
C GLU A 71 -24.29 -2.15 -7.48
N ILE A 72 -24.01 -1.48 -6.37
CA ILE A 72 -24.13 -0.01 -6.26
C ILE A 72 -22.97 0.70 -6.95
N PHE A 73 -21.73 0.32 -6.68
CA PHE A 73 -20.52 0.98 -7.17
C PHE A 73 -20.01 0.37 -8.48
N GLY A 74 -20.35 -0.89 -8.76
CA GLY A 74 -19.82 -1.68 -9.88
C GLY A 74 -18.63 -2.53 -9.46
N VAL A 75 -18.59 -3.80 -9.94
CA VAL A 75 -17.51 -4.76 -9.65
C VAL A 75 -16.14 -4.23 -10.04
N THR A 76 -16.04 -3.52 -11.18
CA THR A 76 -14.80 -2.94 -11.69
C THR A 76 -14.22 -1.85 -10.79
N ASN A 77 -15.06 -1.20 -10.01
CA ASN A 77 -14.68 -0.13 -9.09
C ASN A 77 -14.23 -0.63 -7.71
N PHE A 78 -14.24 -1.94 -7.48
CA PHE A 78 -13.62 -2.52 -6.30
C PHE A 78 -12.11 -2.29 -6.32
N THR A 79 -11.58 -1.64 -5.28
CA THR A 79 -10.15 -1.31 -5.19
C THR A 79 -9.40 -2.35 -4.35
N GLY A 80 -10.01 -2.80 -3.26
CA GLY A 80 -9.39 -3.80 -2.40
C GLY A 80 -10.13 -4.03 -1.09
N CYS A 81 -9.63 -5.02 -0.35
CA CYS A 81 -10.06 -5.32 1.01
C CYS A 81 -8.84 -5.27 1.93
N ILE A 82 -8.90 -4.45 2.97
CA ILE A 82 -7.89 -4.40 4.02
C ILE A 82 -8.38 -5.31 5.15
N VAL A 83 -7.53 -6.20 5.61
CA VAL A 83 -7.76 -7.02 6.80
C VAL A 83 -7.02 -6.36 7.96
N LEU A 84 -7.77 -5.91 8.96
CA LEU A 84 -7.23 -5.20 10.11
C LEU A 84 -7.25 -6.11 11.32
N GLN A 85 -6.10 -6.38 11.92
CA GLN A 85 -6.04 -7.08 13.19
C GLN A 85 -6.54 -6.18 14.32
N THR A 86 -7.63 -6.56 14.99
CA THR A 86 -8.33 -5.75 16.00
C THR A 86 -8.16 -6.26 17.43
N ALA A 87 -7.87 -7.55 17.58
CA ALA A 87 -7.73 -8.17 18.89
C ALA A 87 -6.58 -9.20 18.93
N THR A 88 -6.17 -9.58 20.11
CA THR A 88 -5.30 -10.74 20.37
C THR A 88 -5.87 -11.49 21.58
N ASP A 89 -6.56 -12.60 21.36
CA ASP A 89 -7.01 -13.50 22.43
C ASP A 89 -6.04 -14.68 22.51
N ASN A 90 -5.46 -14.87 23.69
CA ASN A 90 -4.45 -15.90 23.91
C ASN A 90 -5.02 -17.29 24.28
N ASN A 91 -6.34 -17.41 24.44
CA ASN A 91 -6.99 -18.65 24.89
C ASN A 91 -8.26 -19.04 24.10
N PRO A 92 -8.24 -19.10 22.77
CA PRO A 92 -9.41 -19.52 22.01
C PRO A 92 -9.68 -21.02 22.24
N ARG A 93 -10.96 -21.40 22.35
CA ARG A 93 -11.35 -22.82 22.41
C ARG A 93 -11.27 -23.53 21.07
N GLN A 94 -11.43 -22.76 19.97
CA GLN A 94 -11.34 -23.22 18.58
C GLN A 94 -10.58 -22.17 17.77
N ILE A 95 -11.15 -21.69 16.66
CA ILE A 95 -10.61 -20.61 15.85
C ILE A 95 -11.17 -19.30 16.41
N ASN A 96 -10.28 -18.37 16.72
CA ASN A 96 -10.66 -17.02 17.15
C ASN A 96 -10.58 -16.04 15.98
N THR A 97 -11.60 -15.23 15.81
CA THR A 97 -11.58 -14.13 14.85
C THR A 97 -10.96 -12.90 15.49
N GLU A 98 -9.76 -12.54 15.05
CA GLU A 98 -8.97 -11.41 15.58
C GLU A 98 -8.86 -10.28 14.56
N HIS A 99 -9.78 -10.22 13.60
CA HIS A 99 -9.70 -9.24 12.52
C HIS A 99 -11.07 -8.70 12.13
N GLU A 100 -11.02 -7.56 11.49
CA GLU A 100 -12.14 -6.93 10.77
C GLU A 100 -11.71 -6.62 9.35
N TYR A 101 -12.68 -6.30 8.50
CA TYR A 101 -12.43 -5.95 7.11
C TYR A 101 -12.74 -4.48 6.86
N ILE A 102 -12.01 -3.88 5.90
CA ILE A 102 -12.36 -2.59 5.33
C ILE A 102 -12.45 -2.79 3.82
N LEU A 103 -13.67 -2.77 3.28
CA LEU A 103 -13.89 -2.80 1.84
C LEU A 103 -13.67 -1.40 1.26
N CYS A 104 -12.93 -1.32 0.16
CA CYS A 104 -12.70 -0.08 -0.56
C CYS A 104 -13.28 -0.13 -1.96
N TYR A 105 -14.10 0.86 -2.29
CA TYR A 105 -14.67 1.09 -3.62
C TYR A 105 -14.41 2.53 -4.06
N CYS A 106 -14.10 2.71 -5.33
CA CYS A 106 -14.07 4.03 -5.97
C CYS A 106 -15.41 4.31 -6.64
N LYS A 107 -15.74 5.59 -6.85
CA LYS A 107 -16.84 5.94 -7.75
C LYS A 107 -16.49 5.61 -9.20
N ASN A 108 -15.27 5.97 -9.62
CA ASN A 108 -14.68 5.60 -10.89
C ASN A 108 -13.19 5.27 -10.66
N LYS A 109 -12.84 3.99 -10.79
CA LYS A 109 -11.48 3.51 -10.55
C LYS A 109 -10.48 4.04 -11.58
N ASP A 110 -10.90 4.27 -12.81
CA ASP A 110 -10.03 4.77 -13.87
C ASP A 110 -9.69 6.26 -13.69
N ALA A 111 -10.45 6.97 -12.87
CA ALA A 111 -10.17 8.37 -12.50
C ALA A 111 -9.23 8.49 -11.28
N GLN A 112 -8.82 7.35 -10.67
CA GLN A 112 -7.95 7.38 -9.51
C GLN A 112 -6.50 7.61 -9.91
N GLU A 113 -5.86 8.55 -9.23
CA GLU A 113 -4.40 8.64 -9.20
C GLU A 113 -3.81 7.61 -8.22
N ASN A 114 -2.49 7.47 -8.25
CA ASN A 114 -1.81 6.62 -7.26
C ASN A 114 -2.00 7.18 -5.85
N TRP A 115 -2.40 6.34 -4.92
CA TRP A 115 -2.51 6.72 -3.52
C TRP A 115 -1.18 6.61 -2.83
N TYR A 116 -0.75 7.68 -2.21
CA TYR A 116 0.47 7.75 -1.43
C TYR A 116 0.12 7.98 0.03
N ALA A 117 0.81 7.31 0.91
CA ALA A 117 0.78 7.61 2.33
C ALA A 117 2.15 8.17 2.74
N ASP A 118 2.15 9.33 3.34
CA ASP A 118 3.36 9.88 3.94
C ASP A 118 3.91 8.92 4.98
N SER A 119 5.20 8.67 4.92
CA SER A 119 5.91 7.87 5.92
C SER A 119 6.72 8.78 6.83
N ASP A 120 6.31 8.90 8.10
CA ASP A 120 7.08 9.67 9.09
C ASP A 120 8.53 9.15 9.21
N LYS A 121 8.70 7.82 9.06
CA LYS A 121 10.03 7.21 9.07
C LYS A 121 10.88 7.59 7.86
N ALA A 122 10.26 7.74 6.68
CA ALA A 122 10.95 8.25 5.50
C ALA A 122 11.34 9.72 5.67
N LYS A 123 10.45 10.54 6.29
CA LYS A 123 10.75 11.94 6.64
C LYS A 123 11.96 12.05 7.56
N LEU A 124 12.07 11.19 8.58
CA LEU A 124 13.23 11.17 9.47
C LEU A 124 14.56 10.87 8.71
N ILE A 125 14.53 9.96 7.74
CA ILE A 125 15.73 9.70 6.90
C ILE A 125 16.05 10.91 6.04
N GLN A 126 15.04 11.56 5.47
CA GLN A 126 15.22 12.74 4.62
C GLN A 126 15.76 13.94 5.42
N GLU A 127 15.22 14.20 6.61
CA GLU A 127 15.71 15.23 7.52
C GLU A 127 17.18 14.98 7.91
N LYS A 128 17.52 13.73 8.28
CA LYS A 128 18.90 13.37 8.58
C LYS A 128 19.83 13.52 7.38
N TYR A 129 19.37 13.19 6.18
CA TYR A 129 20.15 13.42 4.96
C TYR A 129 20.42 14.90 4.73
N ILE A 130 19.42 15.77 4.90
CA ILE A 130 19.58 17.23 4.76
C ILE A 130 20.62 17.76 5.76
N GLU A 131 20.51 17.35 7.04
CA GLU A 131 21.48 17.71 8.09
C GLU A 131 22.92 17.31 7.69
N LEU A 132 23.11 16.06 7.25
CA LEU A 132 24.42 15.56 6.84
C LEU A 132 24.95 16.27 5.59
N LYS A 133 24.05 16.65 4.67
CA LYS A 133 24.41 17.39 3.46
C LYS A 133 24.99 18.77 3.78
N ASP A 134 24.39 19.44 4.75
CA ASP A 134 24.87 20.75 5.21
C ASP A 134 26.20 20.62 5.99
N GLU A 135 26.31 19.59 6.86
CA GLU A 135 27.50 19.34 7.68
C GLU A 135 28.72 18.98 6.84
N TYR A 136 28.55 18.12 5.83
CA TYR A 136 29.65 17.58 5.00
C TYR A 136 29.77 18.22 3.60
N GLN A 137 29.18 19.41 3.38
CA GLN A 137 29.35 20.21 2.16
C GLN A 137 29.17 19.44 0.85
N ASN A 138 28.19 18.57 0.80
CA ASN A 138 27.85 17.68 -0.32
C ASN A 138 28.90 16.58 -0.64
N ASP A 139 29.80 16.23 0.27
CA ASP A 139 30.62 15.02 0.10
C ASP A 139 29.74 13.76 0.21
N ILE A 140 29.27 13.30 -0.96
CA ILE A 140 28.37 12.16 -1.11
C ILE A 140 28.88 10.89 -0.42
N SER A 141 30.20 10.67 -0.47
CA SER A 141 30.84 9.49 0.12
C SER A 141 30.72 9.48 1.63
N THR A 142 31.03 10.61 2.27
CA THR A 142 30.94 10.78 3.72
C THR A 142 29.48 10.79 4.17
N ILE A 143 28.60 11.50 3.46
CA ILE A 143 27.16 11.55 3.75
C ILE A 143 26.57 10.13 3.74
N LYS A 144 26.84 9.34 2.70
CA LYS A 144 26.38 7.95 2.60
C LYS A 144 26.84 7.10 3.79
N LEU A 145 28.12 7.23 4.18
CA LEU A 145 28.68 6.47 5.30
C LEU A 145 27.98 6.86 6.62
N LYS A 146 27.84 8.17 6.88
CA LYS A 146 27.20 8.69 8.08
C LYS A 146 25.71 8.36 8.15
N LEU A 147 25.00 8.44 7.04
CA LEU A 147 23.60 8.05 6.97
C LEU A 147 23.42 6.56 7.30
N ARG A 148 24.27 5.69 6.78
CA ARG A 148 24.27 4.25 7.09
C ARG A 148 24.53 3.95 8.57
N GLU A 149 25.51 4.65 9.17
CA GLU A 149 25.79 4.54 10.59
C GLU A 149 24.56 4.93 11.43
N TRP A 150 23.93 6.07 11.10
CA TRP A 150 22.75 6.56 11.80
C TRP A 150 21.53 5.62 11.62
N ILE A 151 21.25 5.13 10.42
CA ILE A 151 20.19 4.15 10.17
C ILE A 151 20.40 2.88 11.00
N LYS A 152 21.66 2.41 11.09
CA LYS A 152 22.01 1.23 11.90
C LYS A 152 21.71 1.43 13.39
N GLN A 153 22.03 2.61 13.91
CA GLN A 153 21.76 2.97 15.31
C GLN A 153 20.25 3.08 15.62
N ASN A 154 19.46 3.56 14.65
CA ASN A 154 18.01 3.79 14.78
C ASN A 154 17.16 2.68 14.12
N LYS A 155 17.72 1.48 13.94
CA LYS A 155 17.08 0.38 13.19
C LYS A 155 15.68 -0.01 13.68
N LYS A 156 15.42 0.10 15.00
CA LYS A 156 14.10 -0.24 15.57
C LYS A 156 13.03 0.77 15.15
N GLU A 157 13.35 2.04 15.23
CA GLU A 157 12.48 3.15 14.87
C GLU A 157 12.22 3.18 13.35
N LEU A 158 13.26 2.96 12.55
CA LEU A 158 13.22 2.99 11.09
C LEU A 158 12.81 1.65 10.45
N LYS A 159 12.20 0.74 11.23
CA LYS A 159 11.75 -0.57 10.70
C LYS A 159 10.83 -0.37 9.48
N GLY A 160 11.21 -0.98 8.36
CA GLY A 160 10.50 -0.91 7.08
C GLY A 160 11.15 0.02 6.05
N VAL A 161 11.96 1.01 6.48
CA VAL A 161 12.63 1.98 5.58
C VAL A 161 14.16 1.95 5.65
N THR A 162 14.74 1.04 6.42
CA THR A 162 16.21 0.92 6.63
C THR A 162 17.02 0.61 5.37
N HIS A 163 16.36 0.19 4.29
CA HIS A 163 16.98 -0.11 3.00
C HIS A 163 17.29 1.16 2.17
N TYR A 164 16.73 2.31 2.54
CA TYR A 164 17.06 3.62 1.94
C TYR A 164 18.37 4.15 2.51
N ASP A 165 19.48 3.50 2.16
CA ASP A 165 20.82 3.74 2.73
C ASP A 165 21.88 4.18 1.72
N ASN A 166 21.47 4.44 0.48
CA ASN A 166 22.33 4.96 -0.56
C ASN A 166 22.02 6.44 -0.81
N VAL A 167 23.03 7.18 -1.23
CA VAL A 167 22.96 8.62 -1.53
C VAL A 167 23.67 8.90 -2.84
N ASP A 168 23.11 9.79 -3.64
CA ASP A 168 23.76 10.44 -4.77
C ASP A 168 23.44 11.95 -4.81
N SER A 169 23.79 12.64 -5.89
CA SER A 169 23.56 14.08 -6.05
C SER A 169 22.06 14.47 -6.01
N LYS A 170 21.16 13.53 -6.29
CA LYS A 170 19.71 13.74 -6.31
C LYS A 170 19.02 13.41 -4.99
N GLY A 171 19.72 12.75 -4.04
CA GLY A 171 19.17 12.42 -2.74
C GLY A 171 19.31 10.96 -2.33
N VAL A 172 18.47 10.56 -1.38
CA VAL A 172 18.48 9.21 -0.80
C VAL A 172 17.73 8.22 -1.70
N PHE A 173 18.27 7.02 -1.84
CA PHE A 173 17.64 5.94 -2.60
C PHE A 173 18.01 4.56 -2.06
N HIS A 174 17.28 3.55 -2.49
CA HIS A 174 17.70 2.15 -2.36
C HIS A 174 17.89 1.50 -3.74
N ASP A 175 18.69 0.46 -3.79
CA ASP A 175 18.88 -0.34 -4.99
C ASP A 175 17.70 -1.33 -5.17
N GLY A 176 16.98 -1.16 -6.26
CA GLY A 176 15.89 -2.03 -6.64
C GLY A 176 16.34 -3.25 -7.45
N ASP A 177 15.44 -4.19 -7.67
CA ASP A 177 15.69 -5.33 -8.54
C ASP A 177 15.34 -4.98 -10.00
N ILE A 178 16.28 -5.24 -10.89
CA ILE A 178 16.16 -5.02 -12.35
C ILE A 178 15.57 -6.22 -13.07
N ALA A 179 15.65 -7.41 -12.48
CA ALA A 179 15.16 -8.63 -13.09
C ALA A 179 13.61 -8.69 -13.07
N ASN A 180 13.04 -9.29 -14.11
CA ASN A 180 11.63 -9.61 -14.08
C ASN A 180 11.31 -10.67 -13.00
N THR A 181 10.11 -10.66 -12.46
CA THR A 181 9.71 -11.60 -11.40
C THR A 181 9.55 -13.03 -11.94
N THR A 182 9.08 -13.14 -13.18
CA THR A 182 8.86 -14.41 -13.90
C THR A 182 9.68 -14.43 -15.18
N PHE A 183 9.84 -15.61 -15.80
CA PHE A 183 10.42 -15.70 -17.14
C PHE A 183 9.54 -14.95 -18.17
N GLY A 184 10.18 -14.43 -19.23
CA GLY A 184 9.50 -13.63 -20.26
C GLY A 184 9.72 -12.12 -20.16
N GLY A 185 10.64 -11.67 -19.31
CA GLY A 185 11.09 -10.27 -19.28
C GLY A 185 11.82 -9.86 -20.56
N TYR A 186 12.04 -8.56 -20.69
CA TYR A 186 12.67 -7.97 -21.88
C TYR A 186 14.15 -8.33 -21.99
N LYS A 187 14.62 -8.56 -23.23
CA LYS A 187 16.02 -8.85 -23.55
C LYS A 187 16.52 -7.88 -24.59
N TYR A 188 17.43 -6.99 -24.18
CA TYR A 188 18.11 -6.01 -25.01
C TYR A 188 19.49 -5.70 -24.41
N ASN A 189 20.35 -5.05 -25.18
CA ASN A 189 21.69 -4.73 -24.74
C ASN A 189 21.75 -3.38 -24.03
N VAL A 190 22.28 -3.37 -22.81
CA VAL A 190 22.65 -2.15 -22.09
C VAL A 190 24.17 -2.06 -22.08
N ILE A 191 24.73 -0.93 -22.49
CA ILE A 191 26.18 -0.73 -22.56
C ILE A 191 26.67 -0.10 -21.24
N HIS A 192 27.67 -0.72 -20.63
CA HIS A 192 28.29 -0.20 -19.43
C HIS A 192 29.03 1.12 -19.72
N PRO A 193 28.82 2.22 -18.93
CA PRO A 193 29.33 3.54 -19.27
C PRO A 193 30.87 3.62 -19.26
N ILE A 194 31.54 2.81 -18.44
CA ILE A 194 33.02 2.82 -18.31
C ILE A 194 33.64 1.77 -19.22
N THR A 195 33.26 0.49 -19.10
CA THR A 195 33.92 -0.61 -19.83
C THR A 195 33.51 -0.70 -21.29
N LYS A 196 32.44 0.02 -21.71
CA LYS A 196 31.88 0.01 -23.06
C LYS A 196 31.43 -1.36 -23.56
N LYS A 197 31.29 -2.34 -22.67
CA LYS A 197 30.80 -3.69 -22.98
C LYS A 197 29.31 -3.82 -22.61
N VAL A 198 28.69 -4.87 -23.10
CA VAL A 198 27.27 -5.19 -22.79
C VAL A 198 27.16 -5.67 -21.36
N CYS A 199 26.31 -5.02 -20.56
CA CYS A 199 26.00 -5.44 -19.21
C CYS A 199 25.31 -6.80 -19.17
N LYS A 200 25.50 -7.52 -18.08
CA LYS A 200 24.83 -8.79 -17.81
C LYS A 200 23.30 -8.62 -17.88
N ILE A 201 22.68 -9.42 -18.71
CA ILE A 201 21.21 -9.51 -18.81
C ILE A 201 20.71 -10.49 -17.74
N PRO A 202 19.70 -10.14 -16.94
CA PRO A 202 19.10 -11.07 -15.98
C PRO A 202 18.57 -12.33 -16.69
N GLU A 203 18.66 -13.50 -16.07
CA GLU A 203 18.19 -14.76 -16.62
C GLU A 203 16.71 -14.70 -17.04
N LYS A 204 15.87 -14.09 -16.20
CA LYS A 204 14.44 -13.88 -16.44
C LYS A 204 14.13 -12.69 -17.36
N GLY A 205 15.16 -11.98 -17.86
CA GLY A 205 15.03 -10.73 -18.62
C GLY A 205 14.87 -9.50 -17.71
N PHE A 206 14.94 -8.33 -18.32
CA PHE A 206 14.72 -7.06 -17.64
C PHE A 206 13.23 -6.85 -17.33
N ARG A 207 12.93 -6.17 -16.22
CA ARG A 207 11.58 -5.79 -15.80
C ARG A 207 10.99 -4.69 -16.69
N TYR A 208 11.82 -3.78 -17.17
CA TYR A 208 11.42 -2.58 -17.89
C TYR A 208 11.61 -2.74 -19.39
N PRO A 209 10.71 -2.17 -20.24
CA PRO A 209 10.92 -2.03 -21.67
C PRO A 209 12.20 -1.24 -21.98
N GLU A 210 12.76 -1.44 -23.19
CA GLU A 210 14.02 -0.80 -23.60
C GLU A 210 13.95 0.74 -23.55
N GLU A 211 12.83 1.35 -23.98
CA GLU A 211 12.64 2.81 -23.95
C GLU A 211 12.62 3.35 -22.52
N THR A 212 11.95 2.64 -21.60
CA THR A 212 11.96 2.99 -20.18
C THR A 212 13.39 2.90 -19.61
N MET A 213 14.13 1.87 -19.95
CA MET A 213 15.52 1.69 -19.52
C MET A 213 16.40 2.83 -20.03
N LYS A 214 16.27 3.22 -21.29
CA LYS A 214 17.00 4.36 -21.87
C LYS A 214 16.70 5.64 -21.10
N SER A 215 15.45 5.91 -20.80
CA SER A 215 15.03 7.05 -19.99
C SER A 215 15.62 7.03 -18.59
N MET A 216 15.57 5.87 -17.91
CA MET A 216 16.16 5.71 -16.57
C MET A 216 17.68 5.95 -16.57
N ILE A 217 18.39 5.46 -17.61
CA ILE A 217 19.84 5.70 -17.75
C ILE A 217 20.12 7.19 -17.98
N ALA A 218 19.36 7.84 -18.88
CA ALA A 218 19.51 9.28 -19.15
C ALA A 218 19.26 10.13 -17.91
N ASN A 219 18.35 9.70 -17.06
CA ASN A 219 18.01 10.36 -15.81
C ASN A 219 18.91 9.94 -14.63
N ASP A 220 19.98 9.19 -14.85
CA ASP A 220 20.83 8.67 -13.76
C ASP A 220 20.05 7.90 -12.68
N ASP A 221 19.02 7.15 -13.09
CA ASP A 221 18.20 6.31 -12.19
C ASP A 221 18.60 4.83 -12.26
N ILE A 222 19.73 4.53 -12.91
CA ILE A 222 20.35 3.21 -12.93
C ILE A 222 21.72 3.28 -12.25
N MET A 223 21.94 2.36 -11.32
CA MET A 223 23.22 2.11 -10.72
C MET A 223 23.94 1.00 -11.50
N PHE A 224 25.07 1.34 -12.09
CA PHE A 224 25.98 0.38 -12.71
C PHE A 224 26.92 -0.22 -11.66
N GLY A 225 27.32 -1.48 -11.86
CA GLY A 225 28.36 -2.12 -11.04
C GLY A 225 29.77 -1.57 -11.33
N ALA A 226 30.79 -2.23 -10.79
CA ALA A 226 32.17 -1.92 -11.10
C ALA A 226 32.53 -2.27 -12.57
N ASP A 227 31.83 -3.27 -13.11
CA ASP A 227 32.00 -3.76 -14.48
C ASP A 227 30.66 -4.31 -15.06
N GLU A 228 30.72 -4.77 -16.30
CA GLU A 228 29.58 -5.30 -17.04
C GLU A 228 29.06 -6.65 -16.51
N THR A 229 29.81 -7.35 -15.66
CA THR A 229 29.42 -8.67 -15.13
C THR A 229 28.45 -8.58 -13.97
N THR A 230 28.41 -7.43 -13.32
CA THR A 230 27.48 -7.14 -12.23
C THR A 230 26.15 -6.68 -12.81
N LEU A 231 25.02 -7.21 -12.26
CA LEU A 231 23.69 -6.74 -12.65
C LEU A 231 23.53 -5.25 -12.29
N ILE A 232 23.05 -4.50 -13.26
CA ILE A 232 22.63 -3.12 -13.03
C ILE A 232 21.42 -3.10 -12.10
N LYS A 233 21.20 -1.99 -11.38
CA LYS A 233 20.10 -1.85 -10.41
C LYS A 233 19.39 -0.52 -10.58
N PRO A 234 18.07 -0.47 -10.57
CA PRO A 234 17.34 0.79 -10.55
C PRO A 234 17.48 1.46 -9.19
N LYS A 235 17.63 2.77 -9.20
CA LYS A 235 17.60 3.61 -8.01
C LYS A 235 16.14 3.91 -7.68
N LYS A 236 15.67 3.43 -6.53
CA LYS A 236 14.34 3.75 -5.99
C LYS A 236 14.48 4.88 -4.99
N ARG A 237 14.01 6.07 -5.35
CA ARG A 237 14.14 7.28 -4.55
C ARG A 237 13.24 7.23 -3.32
N LEU A 238 13.68 7.86 -2.22
CA LEU A 238 12.91 7.94 -0.97
C LEU A 238 11.64 8.80 -1.14
N GLU A 239 11.66 9.77 -2.04
CA GLU A 239 10.59 10.75 -2.28
C GLU A 239 9.58 10.32 -3.37
N ASN A 240 9.68 9.08 -3.87
CA ASN A 240 8.81 8.56 -4.94
C ASN A 240 7.96 7.37 -4.45
#